data_cc8db71831a93f53f4b388a8145d64c4
#
_entry.id   cc8db71831a93f53f4b388a8145d64c4
#
_cell.length_a   1.000
_cell.length_b   1.000
_cell.length_c   1.000
_cell.angle_alpha   90.00
_cell.angle_beta   90.00
_cell.angle_gamma   90.00
#
_symmetry.space_group_name_H-M   'P 1'
#
loop_
_entity.id
_entity.type
_entity.pdbx_description
1 polymer ?
#
loop_
_entity_poly.entity_id
_entity_poly.type
_entity_poly.pdbx_seq_one_letter_code
_entity_poly.pdbx_strand_id
1 'polypeptide(L)'
;DELEATLFFLLDKTKLLDILENFIVFEKKKDGIVKKIARYQQLYATNKIVDRVKGGEQKKGLIWHTQGSGKTLTMFFAAWKLRYDLELKNPKVFILIDRIDLDDQVYEEFEAWGGQNLIRVEPGGGRDIKIKGADRGIFISTIQKFNELEEIENIEGNVIVLCDEAHRDNEGVAAIKMRNAFKDAFFFGFTGTPIDKLTLNTHRNFGEEGERYLDYYSIQQAIDDGATLPVTYEARLSKFFIDEAKIDTQFNELTGDLNDAQKELLTKKYGKKEALVKLDKRMEAVIQDIVEHYKLYVLPNGFKAQIVCSDREATAKY
;
A
#
# COMPACT_ATOMS: atom_id res chain seq x y z
N ASP A 1 -7.23 -22.60 -26.42
CA ASP A 1 -7.71 -21.25 -26.72
C ASP A 1 -7.99 -20.56 -25.39
N GLU A 2 -7.56 -19.30 -25.28
CA GLU A 2 -7.68 -18.49 -24.04
C GLU A 2 -9.15 -18.26 -23.65
N LEU A 3 -10.01 -18.06 -24.64
CA LEU A 3 -11.45 -17.96 -24.43
C LEU A 3 -12.04 -19.26 -23.88
N GLU A 4 -11.61 -20.39 -24.43
CA GLU A 4 -12.04 -21.71 -23.99
C GLU A 4 -11.62 -21.98 -22.54
N ALA A 5 -10.36 -21.69 -22.18
CA ALA A 5 -9.87 -21.80 -20.82
C ALA A 5 -10.64 -20.91 -19.84
N THR A 6 -10.97 -19.69 -20.25
CA THR A 6 -11.77 -18.73 -19.48
C THR A 6 -13.19 -19.25 -19.28
N LEU A 7 -13.83 -19.78 -20.34
CA LEU A 7 -15.17 -20.34 -20.25
C LEU A 7 -15.22 -21.59 -19.36
N PHE A 8 -14.25 -22.51 -19.50
CA PHE A 8 -14.15 -23.66 -18.60
C PHE A 8 -13.97 -23.25 -17.14
N PHE A 9 -13.15 -22.25 -16.88
CA PHE A 9 -12.95 -21.73 -15.53
C PHE A 9 -14.23 -21.12 -14.96
N LEU A 10 -14.91 -20.25 -15.72
CA LEU A 10 -16.14 -19.56 -15.28
C LEU A 10 -17.36 -20.47 -15.20
N LEU A 11 -17.42 -21.52 -16.00
CA LEU A 11 -18.55 -22.45 -16.03
C LEU A 11 -18.34 -23.69 -15.13
N ASP A 12 -17.17 -23.83 -14.50
CA ASP A 12 -17.01 -24.79 -13.40
C ASP A 12 -18.01 -24.47 -12.30
N LYS A 13 -18.87 -25.42 -11.96
CA LYS A 13 -19.98 -25.19 -11.04
C LYS A 13 -19.54 -24.65 -9.67
N THR A 14 -18.46 -25.19 -9.13
CA THR A 14 -17.95 -24.81 -7.81
C THR A 14 -17.38 -23.41 -7.85
N LYS A 15 -16.58 -23.09 -8.88
CA LYS A 15 -15.99 -21.76 -9.06
C LYS A 15 -17.05 -20.71 -9.35
N LEU A 16 -18.02 -21.03 -10.20
CA LEU A 16 -19.12 -20.11 -10.52
C LEU A 16 -19.92 -19.76 -9.27
N LEU A 17 -20.25 -20.76 -8.43
CA LEU A 17 -20.97 -20.51 -7.18
C LEU A 17 -20.13 -19.66 -6.22
N ASP A 18 -18.84 -19.95 -6.07
CA ASP A 18 -17.92 -19.15 -5.26
C ASP A 18 -17.83 -17.70 -5.76
N ILE A 19 -17.76 -17.49 -7.08
CA ILE A 19 -17.74 -16.13 -7.67
C ILE A 19 -19.05 -15.41 -7.36
N LEU A 20 -20.19 -16.05 -7.55
CA LEU A 20 -21.50 -15.44 -7.32
C LEU A 20 -21.72 -15.07 -5.85
N GLU A 21 -21.23 -15.90 -4.94
CA GLU A 21 -21.42 -15.70 -3.50
C GLU A 21 -20.42 -14.70 -2.91
N ASN A 22 -19.15 -14.78 -3.32
CA ASN A 22 -18.06 -14.10 -2.60
C ASN A 22 -17.32 -13.02 -3.39
N PHE A 23 -17.46 -12.96 -4.73
CA PHE A 23 -16.60 -12.13 -5.58
C PHE A 23 -17.34 -11.13 -6.46
N ILE A 24 -18.58 -10.81 -6.08
CA ILE A 24 -19.37 -9.76 -6.72
C ILE A 24 -19.77 -8.73 -5.66
N VAL A 25 -19.53 -7.46 -5.94
CA VAL A 25 -19.99 -6.35 -5.12
C VAL A 25 -20.80 -5.35 -5.93
N PHE A 26 -21.75 -4.71 -5.28
CA PHE A 26 -22.60 -3.68 -5.87
C PHE A 26 -22.29 -2.34 -5.20
N GLU A 27 -21.36 -1.61 -5.79
CA GLU A 27 -20.94 -0.29 -5.29
C GLU A 27 -22.00 0.76 -5.51
N LYS A 28 -22.45 1.38 -4.44
CA LYS A 28 -23.38 2.53 -4.51
C LYS A 28 -22.59 3.78 -4.86
N LYS A 29 -22.91 4.41 -5.99
CA LYS A 29 -22.37 5.70 -6.42
C LYS A 29 -23.48 6.75 -6.50
N LYS A 30 -23.09 8.02 -6.64
CA LYS A 30 -24.05 9.14 -6.79
C LYS A 30 -25.00 8.93 -7.96
N ASP A 31 -24.51 8.35 -9.05
CA ASP A 31 -25.23 8.17 -10.32
C ASP A 31 -25.84 6.76 -10.47
N GLY A 32 -25.83 5.94 -9.41
CA GLY A 32 -26.43 4.60 -9.46
C GLY A 32 -25.59 3.51 -8.81
N ILE A 33 -25.86 2.27 -9.18
CA ILE A 33 -25.17 1.10 -8.66
C ILE A 33 -24.23 0.54 -9.74
N VAL A 34 -22.96 0.35 -9.39
CA VAL A 34 -21.96 -0.28 -10.25
C VAL A 34 -21.67 -1.68 -9.76
N LYS A 35 -21.88 -2.68 -10.62
CA LYS A 35 -21.51 -4.06 -10.35
C LYS A 35 -20.01 -4.23 -10.62
N LYS A 36 -19.26 -4.72 -9.64
CA LYS A 36 -17.86 -5.11 -9.77
C LYS A 36 -17.73 -6.61 -9.54
N ILE A 37 -16.96 -7.27 -10.38
CA ILE A 37 -16.61 -8.69 -10.26
C ILE A 37 -15.10 -8.75 -10.04
N ALA A 38 -14.66 -9.64 -9.15
CA ALA A 38 -13.24 -9.85 -8.92
C ALA A 38 -12.51 -10.22 -10.21
N ARG A 39 -11.33 -9.65 -10.41
CA ARG A 39 -10.39 -10.11 -11.42
C ARG A 39 -9.73 -11.40 -10.95
N TYR A 40 -9.19 -12.19 -11.88
CA TYR A 40 -8.63 -13.51 -11.57
C TYR A 40 -7.53 -13.46 -10.48
N GLN A 41 -6.64 -12.46 -10.50
CA GLN A 41 -5.60 -12.31 -9.49
C GLN A 41 -6.19 -12.03 -8.09
N GLN A 42 -7.30 -11.30 -8.00
CA GLN A 42 -7.98 -11.04 -6.73
C GLN A 42 -8.64 -12.32 -6.20
N LEU A 43 -9.25 -13.09 -7.08
CA LEU A 43 -9.87 -14.39 -6.76
C LEU A 43 -8.82 -15.39 -6.27
N TYR A 44 -7.69 -15.52 -6.99
CA TYR A 44 -6.63 -16.45 -6.60
C TYR A 44 -5.98 -16.06 -5.27
N ALA A 45 -5.62 -14.78 -5.09
CA ALA A 45 -5.04 -14.31 -3.83
C ALA A 45 -5.99 -14.54 -2.65
N THR A 46 -7.27 -14.20 -2.81
CA THR A 46 -8.29 -14.41 -1.78
C THR A 46 -8.41 -15.90 -1.41
N ASN A 47 -8.53 -16.80 -2.38
CA ASN A 47 -8.66 -18.21 -2.11
C ASN A 47 -7.42 -18.80 -1.44
N LYS A 48 -6.22 -18.44 -1.88
CA LYS A 48 -4.98 -18.85 -1.21
C LYS A 48 -4.89 -18.38 0.25
N ILE A 49 -5.37 -17.17 0.56
CA ILE A 49 -5.47 -16.69 1.95
C ILE A 49 -6.43 -17.55 2.76
N VAL A 50 -7.63 -17.81 2.22
CA VAL A 50 -8.64 -18.64 2.90
C VAL A 50 -8.14 -20.05 3.13
N ASP A 51 -7.54 -20.66 2.11
CA ASP A 51 -7.00 -22.03 2.18
C ASP A 51 -5.88 -22.11 3.25
N ARG A 52 -5.02 -21.09 3.33
CA ARG A 52 -3.96 -21.03 4.35
C ARG A 52 -4.53 -20.93 5.76
N VAL A 53 -5.54 -20.10 5.97
CA VAL A 53 -6.21 -19.98 7.26
C VAL A 53 -6.90 -21.29 7.67
N LYS A 54 -7.56 -21.96 6.72
CA LYS A 54 -8.18 -23.28 6.95
C LYS A 54 -7.16 -24.37 7.24
N GLY A 55 -6.03 -24.36 6.56
CA GLY A 55 -4.93 -25.30 6.80
C GLY A 55 -4.31 -25.17 8.19
N GLY A 56 -4.25 -23.97 8.75
CA GLY A 56 -3.89 -23.72 10.14
C GLY A 56 -2.40 -23.82 10.48
N GLU A 57 -1.58 -24.44 9.64
CA GLU A 57 -0.16 -24.73 9.92
C GLU A 57 0.72 -23.48 9.68
N GLN A 58 0.58 -22.88 8.54
CA GLN A 58 1.33 -21.68 8.15
C GLN A 58 0.49 -20.43 8.44
N LYS A 59 1.05 -19.51 9.21
CA LYS A 59 0.31 -18.35 9.72
C LYS A 59 0.62 -17.05 8.99
N LYS A 60 1.49 -17.06 7.99
CA LYS A 60 1.89 -15.87 7.26
C LYS A 60 1.64 -16.02 5.76
N GLY A 61 1.53 -14.89 5.08
CA GLY A 61 1.46 -14.84 3.62
C GLY A 61 1.77 -13.44 3.10
N LEU A 62 2.66 -13.34 2.11
CA LEU A 62 2.96 -12.10 1.42
C LEU A 62 2.31 -12.10 0.04
N ILE A 63 1.44 -11.13 -0.20
CA ILE A 63 0.78 -10.89 -1.47
C ILE A 63 1.47 -9.72 -2.15
N TRP A 64 2.22 -10.01 -3.21
CA TRP A 64 2.83 -8.98 -4.04
C TRP A 64 2.00 -8.76 -5.29
N HIS A 65 1.10 -7.80 -5.22
CA HIS A 65 0.33 -7.32 -6.36
C HIS A 65 0.76 -5.90 -6.71
N THR A 66 1.06 -5.65 -7.97
CA THR A 66 1.50 -4.32 -8.44
C THR A 66 0.50 -3.23 -8.07
N GLN A 67 0.96 -1.98 -8.08
CA GLN A 67 0.09 -0.83 -7.84
C GLN A 67 -1.01 -0.76 -8.91
N GLY A 68 -2.24 -0.40 -8.52
CA GLY A 68 -3.39 -0.38 -9.43
C GLY A 68 -4.07 -1.74 -9.68
N SER A 69 -3.57 -2.85 -9.11
CA SER A 69 -4.17 -4.19 -9.23
C SER A 69 -5.49 -4.38 -8.47
N GLY A 70 -5.86 -3.41 -7.61
CA GLY A 70 -7.05 -3.49 -6.76
C GLY A 70 -6.84 -4.25 -5.45
N LYS A 71 -5.69 -4.09 -4.79
CA LYS A 71 -5.36 -4.71 -3.50
C LYS A 71 -6.43 -4.49 -2.43
N THR A 72 -6.97 -3.27 -2.31
CA THR A 72 -8.03 -2.93 -1.35
C THR A 72 -9.27 -3.81 -1.55
N LEU A 73 -9.68 -4.01 -2.81
CA LEU A 73 -10.80 -4.89 -3.14
C LEU A 73 -10.47 -6.36 -2.87
N THR A 74 -9.21 -6.78 -3.08
CA THR A 74 -8.75 -8.13 -2.70
C THR A 74 -8.83 -8.34 -1.19
N MET A 75 -8.41 -7.36 -0.39
CA MET A 75 -8.55 -7.40 1.08
C MET A 75 -10.01 -7.47 1.51
N PHE A 76 -10.89 -6.73 0.83
CA PHE A 76 -12.34 -6.81 1.09
C PHE A 76 -12.86 -8.22 0.85
N PHE A 77 -12.60 -8.81 -0.31
CA PHE A 77 -13.04 -10.17 -0.63
C PHE A 77 -12.47 -11.20 0.35
N ALA A 78 -11.19 -11.07 0.71
CA ALA A 78 -10.58 -11.95 1.70
C ALA A 78 -11.24 -11.81 3.07
N ALA A 79 -11.42 -10.58 3.56
CA ALA A 79 -12.06 -10.31 4.84
C ALA A 79 -13.51 -10.82 4.85
N TRP A 80 -14.25 -10.58 3.78
CA TRP A 80 -15.62 -11.03 3.63
C TRP A 80 -15.70 -12.56 3.66
N LYS A 81 -14.96 -13.23 2.79
CA LYS A 81 -14.97 -14.68 2.69
C LYS A 81 -14.53 -15.36 3.99
N LEU A 82 -13.45 -14.87 4.63
CA LEU A 82 -12.98 -15.35 5.93
C LEU A 82 -14.04 -15.16 7.02
N ARG A 83 -14.67 -13.98 7.04
CA ARG A 83 -15.64 -13.62 8.09
C ARG A 83 -16.89 -14.50 8.07
N TYR A 84 -17.36 -14.89 6.89
CA TYR A 84 -18.58 -15.68 6.72
C TYR A 84 -18.35 -17.16 6.50
N ASP A 85 -17.09 -17.61 6.47
CA ASP A 85 -16.77 -19.03 6.40
C ASP A 85 -17.17 -19.76 7.70
N LEU A 86 -18.07 -20.73 7.57
CA LEU A 86 -18.63 -21.46 8.71
C LEU A 86 -17.59 -22.31 9.45
N GLU A 87 -16.58 -22.83 8.73
CA GLU A 87 -15.51 -23.67 9.31
C GLU A 87 -14.61 -22.85 10.24
N LEU A 88 -14.44 -21.56 9.97
CA LEU A 88 -13.61 -20.65 10.75
C LEU A 88 -14.28 -20.14 12.03
N LYS A 89 -15.54 -20.50 12.30
CA LYS A 89 -16.27 -20.21 13.54
C LYS A 89 -16.29 -18.72 13.92
N ASN A 90 -16.59 -17.87 12.94
CA ASN A 90 -16.66 -16.42 13.13
C ASN A 90 -15.32 -15.76 13.57
N PRO A 91 -14.30 -15.75 12.75
CA PRO A 91 -13.02 -15.12 13.10
C PRO A 91 -13.15 -13.60 13.26
N LYS A 92 -12.18 -13.01 13.96
CA LYS A 92 -11.96 -11.57 13.98
C LYS A 92 -11.01 -11.24 12.83
N VAL A 93 -11.45 -10.44 11.87
CA VAL A 93 -10.61 -10.05 10.73
C VAL A 93 -10.21 -8.58 10.91
N PHE A 94 -8.92 -8.32 11.04
CA PHE A 94 -8.36 -6.97 11.15
C PHE A 94 -7.79 -6.54 9.81
N ILE A 95 -8.17 -5.35 9.37
CA ILE A 95 -7.58 -4.66 8.22
C ILE A 95 -6.77 -3.51 8.76
N LEU A 96 -5.47 -3.58 8.59
CA LEU A 96 -4.52 -2.58 9.05
C LEU A 96 -4.02 -1.75 7.88
N ILE A 97 -4.26 -0.46 7.95
CA ILE A 97 -3.91 0.51 6.92
C ILE A 97 -2.70 1.31 7.41
N ASP A 98 -1.76 1.59 6.52
CA ASP A 98 -0.55 2.36 6.85
C ASP A 98 -0.85 3.85 7.09
N ARG A 99 -1.80 4.45 6.36
CA ARG A 99 -2.03 5.89 6.37
C ARG A 99 -3.36 6.27 7.01
N ILE A 100 -3.28 7.19 7.98
CA ILE A 100 -4.46 7.73 8.69
C ILE A 100 -5.45 8.38 7.71
N ASP A 101 -4.94 9.11 6.70
CA ASP A 101 -5.76 9.78 5.69
C ASP A 101 -6.59 8.81 4.83
N LEU A 102 -6.21 7.51 4.80
CA LEU A 102 -6.90 6.47 4.04
C LEU A 102 -7.89 5.66 4.88
N ASP A 103 -7.89 5.82 6.22
CA ASP A 103 -8.80 5.10 7.14
C ASP A 103 -10.27 5.38 6.78
N ASP A 104 -10.62 6.65 6.60
CA ASP A 104 -11.96 7.06 6.20
C ASP A 104 -12.34 6.52 4.81
N GLN A 105 -11.43 6.65 3.84
CA GLN A 105 -11.67 6.20 2.48
C GLN A 105 -11.89 4.69 2.40
N VAL A 106 -11.05 3.88 3.04
CA VAL A 106 -11.17 2.41 3.02
C VAL A 106 -12.44 1.96 3.73
N TYR A 107 -12.80 2.61 4.84
CA TYR A 107 -14.04 2.32 5.53
C TYR A 107 -15.27 2.60 4.64
N GLU A 108 -15.33 3.79 4.03
CA GLU A 108 -16.40 4.18 3.11
C GLU A 108 -16.48 3.27 1.87
N GLU A 109 -15.33 2.87 1.32
CA GLU A 109 -15.29 1.91 0.21
C GLU A 109 -15.88 0.55 0.61
N PHE A 110 -15.50 0.03 1.78
CA PHE A 110 -16.01 -1.25 2.27
C PHE A 110 -17.51 -1.20 2.55
N GLU A 111 -18.00 -0.10 3.13
CA GLU A 111 -19.43 0.14 3.34
C GLU A 111 -20.18 0.25 2.01
N ALA A 112 -19.62 0.97 1.04
CA ALA A 112 -20.19 1.11 -0.29
C ALA A 112 -20.27 -0.21 -1.07
N TRP A 113 -19.36 -1.16 -0.79
CA TRP A 113 -19.38 -2.52 -1.37
C TRP A 113 -20.32 -3.48 -0.64
N GLY A 114 -21.06 -2.99 0.35
CA GLY A 114 -22.03 -3.77 1.11
C GLY A 114 -21.46 -4.50 2.32
N GLY A 115 -20.29 -4.08 2.80
CA GLY A 115 -19.69 -4.60 4.02
C GLY A 115 -20.62 -4.48 5.21
N GLN A 116 -20.87 -5.57 5.90
CA GLN A 116 -21.65 -5.62 7.13
C GLN A 116 -20.74 -5.94 8.31
N ASN A 117 -21.15 -5.50 9.51
CA ASN A 117 -20.36 -5.71 10.73
C ASN A 117 -18.94 -5.13 10.63
N LEU A 118 -18.80 -3.99 9.95
CA LEU A 118 -17.58 -3.20 9.93
C LEU A 118 -17.46 -2.46 11.26
N ILE A 119 -16.32 -2.60 11.91
CA ILE A 119 -16.04 -1.96 13.19
C ILE A 119 -14.81 -1.09 13.01
N ARG A 120 -15.00 0.23 13.14
CA ARG A 120 -13.86 1.14 13.17
C ARG A 120 -13.23 1.10 14.55
N VAL A 121 -11.94 0.85 14.60
CA VAL A 121 -11.20 0.93 15.86
C VAL A 121 -10.87 2.39 16.12
N GLU A 122 -11.63 3.00 17.03
CA GLU A 122 -11.41 4.39 17.49
C GLU A 122 -10.22 4.43 18.46
N PRO A 123 -9.41 5.51 18.46
CA PRO A 123 -8.45 5.74 19.52
C PRO A 123 -9.24 5.96 20.82
N GLY A 124 -9.35 4.93 21.63
CA GLY A 124 -9.89 5.04 22.97
C GLY A 124 -8.86 5.75 23.84
N GLY A 125 -9.20 6.92 24.41
CA GLY A 125 -8.30 7.74 25.20
C GLY A 125 -7.42 6.94 26.17
N GLY A 126 -6.26 6.56 25.72
CA GLY A 126 -5.11 6.13 26.51
C GLY A 126 -5.04 4.68 26.99
N ARG A 127 -6.07 3.82 26.88
CA ARG A 127 -5.97 2.50 27.52
C ARG A 127 -6.55 1.29 26.81
N ASP A 128 -7.46 1.44 25.87
CA ASP A 128 -8.10 0.27 25.28
C ASP A 128 -8.32 0.46 23.77
N ILE A 129 -7.70 -0.38 22.94
CA ILE A 129 -8.44 -0.87 21.80
C ILE A 129 -9.54 -1.71 22.42
N LYS A 130 -10.75 -1.18 22.57
CA LYS A 130 -11.89 -1.92 23.10
C LYS A 130 -12.35 -2.98 22.10
N ILE A 131 -11.48 -3.95 21.87
CA ILE A 131 -11.85 -5.23 21.31
C ILE A 131 -12.20 -6.10 22.51
N LYS A 132 -13.23 -5.68 23.24
CA LYS A 132 -13.74 -6.49 24.33
C LYS A 132 -14.19 -7.82 23.76
N GLY A 133 -13.60 -8.85 24.22
CA GLY A 133 -13.75 -10.28 24.19
C GLY A 133 -14.89 -10.98 23.42
N ALA A 134 -15.93 -10.29 23.00
CA ALA A 134 -17.09 -10.87 22.34
C ALA A 134 -17.38 -10.32 20.94
N ASP A 135 -16.80 -9.19 20.55
CA ASP A 135 -17.14 -8.57 19.28
C ASP A 135 -16.47 -9.31 18.12
N ARG A 136 -17.28 -9.83 17.25
CA ARG A 136 -16.89 -10.54 16.03
C ARG A 136 -17.19 -9.64 14.85
N GLY A 137 -16.23 -9.45 13.95
CA GLY A 137 -16.46 -8.55 12.81
C GLY A 137 -15.23 -8.35 11.96
N ILE A 138 -15.34 -7.40 11.06
CA ILE A 138 -14.22 -6.87 10.28
C ILE A 138 -13.82 -5.55 10.93
N PHE A 139 -12.61 -5.51 11.48
CA PHE A 139 -12.07 -4.38 12.21
C PHE A 139 -11.14 -3.59 11.29
N ILE A 140 -11.38 -2.30 11.12
CA ILE A 140 -10.54 -1.40 10.32
C ILE A 140 -9.79 -0.48 11.26
N SER A 141 -8.46 -0.45 11.14
CA SER A 141 -7.57 0.34 11.98
C SER A 141 -6.33 0.78 11.23
N THR A 142 -5.62 1.76 11.77
CA THR A 142 -4.27 2.11 11.31
C THR A 142 -3.22 1.49 12.23
N ILE A 143 -2.03 1.19 11.68
CA ILE A 143 -0.90 0.63 12.44
C ILE A 143 -0.48 1.63 13.54
N GLN A 144 -0.57 2.93 13.27
CA GLN A 144 -0.18 4.01 14.20
C GLN A 144 -1.00 4.01 15.49
N LYS A 145 -2.27 3.56 15.46
CA LYS A 145 -3.12 3.48 16.66
C LYS A 145 -2.54 2.52 17.71
N PHE A 146 -1.70 1.55 17.31
CA PHE A 146 -1.01 0.66 18.24
C PHE A 146 0.13 1.34 19.01
N ASN A 147 0.64 2.49 18.57
CA ASN A 147 1.62 3.26 19.33
C ASN A 147 1.06 3.81 20.66
N GLU A 148 -0.21 4.13 20.68
CA GLU A 148 -0.89 4.77 21.82
C GLU A 148 -1.23 3.78 22.94
N LEU A 149 -1.06 2.48 22.70
CA LEU A 149 -1.36 1.44 23.69
C LEU A 149 -0.23 1.34 24.72
N GLU A 150 -0.54 1.52 26.00
CA GLU A 150 0.41 1.34 27.11
C GLU A 150 0.66 -0.13 27.39
N GLU A 151 -0.41 -0.93 27.50
CA GLU A 151 -0.36 -2.39 27.65
C GLU A 151 -1.24 -3.05 26.60
N ILE A 152 -0.76 -4.14 26.03
CA ILE A 152 -1.47 -4.89 25.00
C ILE A 152 -1.76 -6.27 25.55
N GLU A 153 -2.99 -6.52 25.92
CA GLU A 153 -3.48 -7.87 26.13
C GLU A 153 -3.54 -8.61 24.78
N ASN A 154 -3.14 -9.87 24.79
CA ASN A 154 -3.27 -10.71 23.60
C ASN A 154 -4.74 -10.85 23.22
N ILE A 155 -5.06 -10.56 21.94
CA ILE A 155 -6.41 -10.71 21.42
C ILE A 155 -6.66 -12.17 21.14
N GLU A 156 -7.42 -12.81 22.01
CA GLU A 156 -7.70 -14.24 21.93
C GLU A 156 -8.67 -14.59 20.80
N GLY A 157 -8.56 -15.83 20.34
CA GLY A 157 -9.45 -16.46 19.38
C GLY A 157 -8.84 -16.60 17.98
N ASN A 158 -9.67 -16.92 17.01
CA ASN A 158 -9.24 -17.02 15.60
C ASN A 158 -9.12 -15.61 15.01
N VAL A 159 -7.92 -15.08 14.99
CA VAL A 159 -7.61 -13.71 14.55
C VAL A 159 -6.85 -13.76 13.24
N ILE A 160 -7.29 -12.96 12.28
CA ILE A 160 -6.66 -12.83 10.97
C ILE A 160 -6.38 -11.35 10.72
N VAL A 161 -5.15 -11.04 10.36
CA VAL A 161 -4.68 -9.66 10.13
C VAL A 161 -4.28 -9.50 8.67
N LEU A 162 -4.91 -8.57 7.99
CA LEU A 162 -4.62 -8.16 6.62
C LEU A 162 -3.95 -6.78 6.68
N CYS A 163 -2.67 -6.69 6.32
CA CYS A 163 -1.90 -5.43 6.38
C CYS A 163 -1.73 -4.85 5.00
N ASP A 164 -2.20 -3.63 4.77
CA ASP A 164 -1.89 -2.87 3.56
C ASP A 164 -0.48 -2.27 3.64
N GLU A 165 0.12 -2.02 2.47
CA GLU A 165 1.46 -1.45 2.32
C GLU A 165 2.52 -2.11 3.24
N ALA A 166 2.52 -3.45 3.25
CA ALA A 166 3.33 -4.29 4.14
C ALA A 166 4.86 -4.01 4.10
N HIS A 167 5.33 -3.22 3.12
CA HIS A 167 6.72 -2.77 3.01
C HIS A 167 7.05 -1.55 3.87
N ARG A 168 6.05 -0.86 4.45
CA ARG A 168 6.24 0.33 5.26
C ARG A 168 6.20 -0.02 6.75
N ASP A 169 6.93 0.71 7.55
CA ASP A 169 6.89 0.80 9.03
C ASP A 169 6.65 -0.48 9.85
N ASN A 170 6.93 -1.67 9.27
CA ASN A 170 6.73 -2.94 9.98
C ASN A 170 7.85 -3.29 10.98
N GLU A 171 8.78 -2.37 11.25
CA GLU A 171 9.89 -2.54 12.22
C GLU A 171 9.85 -1.52 13.36
N GLY A 172 8.95 -0.54 13.31
CA GLY A 172 8.78 0.46 14.35
C GLY A 172 8.10 -0.09 15.63
N VAL A 173 8.08 0.74 16.67
CA VAL A 173 7.44 0.40 17.96
C VAL A 173 5.98 -0.03 17.77
N ALA A 174 5.24 0.62 16.86
CA ALA A 174 3.85 0.27 16.52
C ALA A 174 3.71 -1.15 16.01
N ALA A 175 4.61 -1.56 15.11
CA ALA A 175 4.60 -2.91 14.54
C ALA A 175 4.92 -3.99 15.59
N ILE A 176 5.85 -3.73 16.49
CA ILE A 176 6.16 -4.64 17.61
C ILE A 176 4.96 -4.76 18.53
N LYS A 177 4.35 -3.65 18.91
CA LYS A 177 3.14 -3.63 19.76
C LYS A 177 1.98 -4.37 19.09
N MET A 178 1.73 -4.10 17.81
CA MET A 178 0.73 -4.81 17.01
C MET A 178 0.95 -6.32 17.02
N ARG A 179 2.18 -6.79 16.78
CA ARG A 179 2.50 -8.23 16.80
C ARG A 179 2.31 -8.84 18.18
N ASN A 180 2.61 -8.11 19.23
CA ASN A 180 2.37 -8.55 20.60
C ASN A 180 0.87 -8.67 20.92
N ALA A 181 0.02 -7.79 20.34
CA ALA A 181 -1.43 -7.89 20.48
C ALA A 181 -2.03 -9.09 19.73
N PHE A 182 -1.35 -9.56 18.69
CA PHE A 182 -1.84 -10.59 17.78
C PHE A 182 -0.90 -11.81 17.70
N LYS A 183 -0.37 -12.28 18.83
CA LYS A 183 0.68 -13.32 18.88
C LYS A 183 0.33 -14.59 18.12
N ASP A 184 -0.93 -15.02 18.17
CA ASP A 184 -1.39 -16.27 17.58
C ASP A 184 -2.15 -16.08 16.27
N ALA A 185 -2.23 -14.85 15.77
CA ALA A 185 -2.97 -14.51 14.56
C ALA A 185 -2.31 -14.97 13.27
N PHE A 186 -3.12 -15.09 12.23
CA PHE A 186 -2.65 -15.16 10.86
C PHE A 186 -2.32 -13.75 10.36
N PHE A 187 -1.19 -13.61 9.66
CA PHE A 187 -0.72 -12.33 9.13
C PHE A 187 -0.54 -12.39 7.62
N PHE A 188 -1.29 -11.59 6.90
CA PHE A 188 -1.15 -11.42 5.46
C PHE A 188 -0.78 -10.00 5.11
N GLY A 189 0.37 -9.84 4.43
CA GLY A 189 0.84 -8.54 3.97
C GLY A 189 0.53 -8.31 2.50
N PHE A 190 -0.02 -7.14 2.18
CA PHE A 190 -0.27 -6.70 0.80
C PHE A 190 0.71 -5.59 0.45
N THR A 191 1.39 -5.70 -0.68
CA THR A 191 2.32 -4.67 -1.14
C THR A 191 2.44 -4.64 -2.66
N GLY A 192 2.68 -3.46 -3.22
CA GLY A 192 3.07 -3.29 -4.62
C GLY A 192 4.58 -3.29 -4.82
N THR A 193 5.35 -3.06 -3.76
CA THR A 193 6.80 -2.84 -3.79
C THR A 193 7.48 -3.50 -2.58
N PRO A 194 7.62 -4.84 -2.57
CA PRO A 194 8.25 -5.52 -1.45
C PRO A 194 9.72 -5.08 -1.33
N ILE A 195 10.16 -4.85 -0.09
CA ILE A 195 11.52 -4.44 0.22
C ILE A 195 12.30 -5.64 0.74
N ASP A 196 13.50 -5.84 0.19
CA ASP A 196 14.44 -6.88 0.59
C ASP A 196 15.78 -6.21 0.99
N LYS A 197 15.80 -5.60 2.17
CA LYS A 197 16.98 -5.00 2.78
C LYS A 197 17.25 -5.65 4.13
N LEU A 198 18.51 -5.62 4.60
CA LEU A 198 18.90 -6.18 5.91
C LEU A 198 18.13 -5.55 7.08
N THR A 199 17.82 -4.26 6.99
CA THR A 199 17.11 -3.48 8.02
C THR A 199 15.60 -3.41 7.83
N LEU A 200 15.10 -3.68 6.63
CA LEU A 200 13.68 -3.61 6.30
C LEU A 200 13.36 -4.75 5.33
N ASN A 201 12.87 -5.84 5.84
CA ASN A 201 12.61 -7.04 5.03
C ASN A 201 11.14 -7.47 5.14
N THR A 202 10.38 -7.17 4.08
CA THR A 202 8.96 -7.51 3.99
C THR A 202 8.74 -9.02 4.01
N HIS A 203 9.66 -9.81 3.40
CA HIS A 203 9.56 -11.27 3.36
C HIS A 203 9.73 -11.89 4.75
N ARG A 204 10.66 -11.38 5.57
CA ARG A 204 10.85 -11.86 6.94
C ARG A 204 9.61 -11.64 7.80
N ASN A 205 8.90 -10.56 7.54
CA ASN A 205 7.75 -10.16 8.33
C ASN A 205 6.47 -10.92 7.96
N PHE A 206 6.25 -11.16 6.67
CA PHE A 206 5.00 -11.74 6.14
C PHE A 206 5.20 -13.01 5.31
N GLY A 207 6.43 -13.41 4.97
CA GLY A 207 6.72 -14.65 4.27
C GLY A 207 6.81 -15.83 5.22
N GLU A 208 6.56 -17.03 4.71
CA GLU A 208 6.86 -18.29 5.35
C GLU A 208 8.22 -18.82 4.88
N GLU A 209 8.80 -19.71 5.65
CA GLU A 209 10.10 -20.33 5.30
C GLU A 209 9.96 -21.13 3.99
N GLY A 210 10.82 -20.83 3.03
CA GLY A 210 10.79 -21.47 1.71
C GLY A 210 9.77 -20.89 0.74
N GLU A 211 8.90 -19.99 1.16
CA GLU A 211 7.90 -19.34 0.30
C GLU A 211 8.20 -17.83 0.19
N ARG A 212 8.47 -17.37 -1.03
CA ARG A 212 8.73 -15.95 -1.25
C ARG A 212 7.44 -15.11 -1.24
N TYR A 213 6.39 -15.60 -1.88
CA TYR A 213 5.08 -14.97 -1.97
C TYR A 213 3.98 -16.02 -1.91
N LEU A 214 2.92 -15.73 -1.18
CA LEU A 214 1.69 -16.52 -1.22
C LEU A 214 0.99 -16.34 -2.57
N ASP A 215 0.96 -15.10 -3.05
CA ASP A 215 0.45 -14.77 -4.39
C ASP A 215 1.24 -13.63 -5.03
N TYR A 216 1.31 -13.65 -6.36
CA TYR A 216 2.13 -12.74 -7.13
C TYR A 216 1.42 -12.26 -8.40
N TYR A 217 1.33 -10.95 -8.58
CA TYR A 217 0.83 -10.31 -9.78
C TYR A 217 1.73 -9.13 -10.15
N SER A 218 2.59 -9.34 -11.16
CA SER A 218 3.62 -8.39 -11.56
C SER A 218 3.07 -7.20 -12.34
N ILE A 219 3.91 -6.16 -12.46
CA ILE A 219 3.60 -5.02 -13.32
C ILE A 219 3.50 -5.45 -14.80
N GLN A 220 4.29 -6.42 -15.24
CA GLN A 220 4.23 -6.92 -16.62
C GLN A 220 2.90 -7.63 -16.87
N GLN A 221 2.48 -8.54 -15.99
CA GLN A 221 1.16 -9.17 -16.09
C GLN A 221 0.03 -8.13 -16.11
N ALA A 222 0.13 -7.09 -15.26
CA ALA A 222 -0.87 -6.03 -15.22
C ALA A 222 -0.92 -5.19 -16.51
N ILE A 223 0.20 -5.01 -17.20
CA ILE A 223 0.27 -4.36 -18.52
C ILE A 223 -0.33 -5.27 -19.58
N ASP A 224 0.05 -6.54 -19.60
CA ASP A 224 -0.44 -7.54 -20.56
C ASP A 224 -1.96 -7.73 -20.45
N ASP A 225 -2.48 -7.71 -19.23
CA ASP A 225 -3.92 -7.77 -18.94
C ASP A 225 -4.66 -6.44 -19.19
N GLY A 226 -3.98 -5.38 -19.58
CA GLY A 226 -4.56 -4.04 -19.73
C GLY A 226 -5.07 -3.42 -18.41
N ALA A 227 -4.62 -3.93 -17.26
CA ALA A 227 -5.00 -3.44 -15.95
C ALA A 227 -4.25 -2.14 -15.58
N THR A 228 -3.07 -1.94 -16.15
CA THR A 228 -2.27 -0.71 -16.02
C THR A 228 -1.57 -0.40 -17.34
N LEU A 229 -1.07 0.83 -17.45
CA LEU A 229 -0.31 1.26 -18.62
C LEU A 229 1.20 1.12 -18.35
N PRO A 230 2.01 0.86 -19.39
CA PRO A 230 3.46 0.87 -19.24
C PRO A 230 3.94 2.28 -18.87
N VAL A 231 4.91 2.35 -17.96
CA VAL A 231 5.58 3.60 -17.60
C VAL A 231 6.83 3.73 -18.45
N THR A 232 6.88 4.77 -19.25
CA THR A 232 8.09 5.14 -20.01
C THR A 232 8.92 6.09 -19.16
N TYR A 233 10.19 5.74 -18.99
CA TYR A 233 11.16 6.56 -18.26
C TYR A 233 12.08 7.30 -19.22
N GLU A 234 12.13 8.63 -19.12
CA GLU A 234 13.08 9.49 -19.80
C GLU A 234 13.96 10.21 -18.78
N ALA A 235 15.24 9.88 -18.75
CA ALA A 235 16.20 10.56 -17.91
C ALA A 235 16.58 11.89 -18.55
N ARG A 236 16.19 13.00 -17.95
CA ARG A 236 16.61 14.33 -18.39
C ARG A 236 17.77 14.80 -17.53
N LEU A 237 18.94 14.85 -18.14
CA LEU A 237 20.13 15.45 -17.53
C LEU A 237 19.92 16.96 -17.53
N SER A 238 19.54 17.51 -16.38
CA SER A 238 19.54 18.96 -16.20
C SER A 238 21.00 19.46 -16.18
N LYS A 239 21.22 20.70 -16.60
CA LYS A 239 22.54 21.37 -16.52
C LYS A 239 23.11 21.37 -15.09
N PHE A 240 22.28 21.06 -14.11
CA PHE A 240 22.60 21.00 -12.66
C PHE A 240 22.39 19.58 -12.11
N PHE A 241 22.88 18.57 -12.83
CA PHE A 241 22.94 17.21 -12.29
C PHE A 241 23.84 17.20 -11.05
N ILE A 242 23.34 16.60 -9.96
CA ILE A 242 24.13 16.45 -8.73
C ILE A 242 24.92 15.15 -8.85
N ASP A 243 26.23 15.29 -9.08
CA ASP A 243 27.17 14.18 -9.03
C ASP A 243 27.57 13.93 -7.57
N GLU A 244 27.18 12.80 -7.01
CA GLU A 244 27.47 12.47 -5.61
C GLU A 244 28.97 12.41 -5.30
N ALA A 245 29.81 12.08 -6.28
CA ALA A 245 31.26 12.07 -6.15
C ALA A 245 31.86 13.47 -6.13
N LYS A 246 31.12 14.48 -6.59
CA LYS A 246 31.60 15.88 -6.73
C LYS A 246 30.73 16.88 -5.96
N ILE A 247 29.98 16.41 -4.95
CA ILE A 247 29.06 17.24 -4.18
C ILE A 247 29.74 18.50 -3.64
N ASP A 248 30.96 18.39 -3.11
CA ASP A 248 31.67 19.54 -2.53
C ASP A 248 32.04 20.58 -3.59
N THR A 249 32.47 20.15 -4.76
CA THR A 249 32.81 21.04 -5.87
C THR A 249 31.56 21.75 -6.40
N GLN A 250 30.49 20.97 -6.66
CA GLN A 250 29.23 21.52 -7.14
C GLN A 250 28.56 22.46 -6.12
N PHE A 251 28.68 22.12 -4.82
CA PHE A 251 28.17 23.01 -3.76
C PHE A 251 28.90 24.35 -3.79
N ASN A 252 30.22 24.36 -3.89
CA ASN A 252 31.01 25.61 -3.96
C ASN A 252 30.74 26.41 -5.23
N GLU A 253 30.59 25.77 -6.36
CA GLU A 253 30.27 26.43 -7.64
C GLU A 253 28.88 27.07 -7.60
N LEU A 254 27.87 26.36 -7.12
CA LEU A 254 26.48 26.82 -7.07
C LEU A 254 26.20 27.82 -5.93
N THR A 255 27.02 27.81 -4.88
CA THR A 255 26.95 28.74 -3.75
C THR A 255 27.99 29.84 -3.80
N GLY A 256 28.63 30.05 -4.95
CA GLY A 256 29.70 31.06 -5.11
C GLY A 256 29.31 32.50 -4.69
N ASP A 257 28.03 32.83 -4.83
CA ASP A 257 27.49 34.15 -4.46
C ASP A 257 27.17 34.29 -2.95
N LEU A 258 27.30 33.18 -2.16
CA LEU A 258 27.01 33.17 -0.73
C LEU A 258 28.30 33.35 0.10
N ASN A 259 28.20 34.05 1.21
CA ASN A 259 29.30 34.12 2.17
C ASN A 259 29.39 32.85 3.02
N ASP A 260 30.53 32.66 3.72
CA ASP A 260 30.79 31.42 4.47
C ASP A 260 29.76 31.14 5.58
N ALA A 261 29.25 32.17 6.25
CA ALA A 261 28.20 32.02 7.27
C ALA A 261 26.86 31.55 6.66
N GLN A 262 26.52 32.01 5.46
CA GLN A 262 25.35 31.58 4.74
C GLN A 262 25.50 30.14 4.25
N LYS A 263 26.67 29.73 3.76
CA LYS A 263 27.00 28.35 3.36
C LYS A 263 26.90 27.39 4.55
N GLU A 264 27.44 27.79 5.69
CA GLU A 264 27.40 27.01 6.93
C GLU A 264 25.94 26.82 7.43
N LEU A 265 25.14 27.87 7.42
CA LEU A 265 23.72 27.83 7.76
C LEU A 265 22.92 26.88 6.86
N LEU A 266 23.17 26.92 5.54
CA LEU A 266 22.55 26.08 4.55
C LEU A 266 22.93 24.59 4.80
N THR A 267 24.22 24.34 5.01
CA THR A 267 24.73 22.99 5.27
C THR A 267 24.19 22.42 6.57
N LYS A 268 24.10 23.24 7.62
CA LYS A 268 23.58 22.87 8.93
C LYS A 268 22.07 22.58 8.89
N LYS A 269 21.32 23.34 8.06
CA LYS A 269 19.85 23.18 7.94
C LYS A 269 19.45 21.96 7.10
N TYR A 270 20.15 21.66 6.02
CA TYR A 270 19.70 20.69 5.02
C TYR A 270 20.70 19.57 4.69
N GLY A 271 21.96 19.68 5.07
CA GLY A 271 23.04 18.90 4.47
C GLY A 271 23.40 19.42 3.06
N LYS A 272 24.57 19.07 2.56
CA LYS A 272 25.05 19.61 1.28
C LYS A 272 24.20 19.19 0.07
N LYS A 273 23.82 17.92 0.00
CA LYS A 273 23.00 17.39 -1.10
C LYS A 273 21.60 18.01 -1.15
N GLU A 274 20.95 18.10 -0.02
CA GLU A 274 19.60 18.68 0.09
C GLU A 274 19.62 20.20 -0.14
N ALA A 275 20.68 20.88 0.32
CA ALA A 275 20.87 22.29 0.03
C ALA A 275 21.01 22.55 -1.47
N LEU A 276 21.80 21.73 -2.19
CA LEU A 276 21.95 21.84 -3.65
C LEU A 276 20.62 21.66 -4.39
N VAL A 277 19.78 20.73 -3.95
CA VAL A 277 18.46 20.49 -4.56
C VAL A 277 17.57 21.74 -4.42
N LYS A 278 17.67 22.47 -3.32
CA LYS A 278 16.81 23.60 -2.96
C LYS A 278 17.35 24.98 -3.37
N LEU A 279 18.51 25.04 -4.02
CA LEU A 279 19.05 26.32 -4.51
C LEU A 279 18.14 26.93 -5.58
N ASP A 280 17.78 28.19 -5.41
CA ASP A 280 16.84 28.91 -6.28
C ASP A 280 17.32 28.90 -7.75
N LYS A 281 18.60 29.18 -8.02
CA LYS A 281 19.17 29.07 -9.38
C LYS A 281 18.98 27.70 -10.04
N ARG A 282 19.14 26.62 -9.27
CA ARG A 282 18.93 25.27 -9.76
C ARG A 282 17.45 25.00 -10.01
N MET A 283 16.61 25.40 -9.07
CA MET A 283 15.16 25.22 -9.18
C MET A 283 14.62 25.96 -10.40
N GLU A 284 14.99 27.22 -10.61
CA GLU A 284 14.59 28.00 -11.78
C GLU A 284 14.97 27.31 -13.10
N ALA A 285 16.19 26.79 -13.20
CA ALA A 285 16.64 26.09 -14.40
C ALA A 285 15.87 24.76 -14.63
N VAL A 286 15.57 24.02 -13.56
CA VAL A 286 14.76 22.80 -13.63
C VAL A 286 13.32 23.13 -14.01
N ILE A 287 12.74 24.18 -13.44
CA ILE A 287 11.38 24.64 -13.77
C ILE A 287 11.30 25.04 -15.24
N GLN A 288 12.28 25.79 -15.73
CA GLN A 288 12.31 26.21 -17.13
C GLN A 288 12.36 24.99 -18.06
N ASP A 289 13.19 24.00 -17.79
CA ASP A 289 13.29 22.75 -18.56
C ASP A 289 11.96 21.96 -18.52
N ILE A 290 11.32 21.87 -17.35
CA ILE A 290 10.01 21.22 -17.21
C ILE A 290 8.95 21.94 -18.05
N VAL A 291 8.89 23.27 -17.97
CA VAL A 291 7.88 24.07 -18.70
C VAL A 291 8.09 23.98 -20.21
N GLU A 292 9.33 24.03 -20.69
CA GLU A 292 9.65 23.87 -22.11
C GLU A 292 9.25 22.47 -22.59
N HIS A 293 9.61 21.44 -21.87
CA HIS A 293 9.24 20.05 -22.20
C HIS A 293 7.71 19.88 -22.22
N TYR A 294 7.02 20.39 -21.21
CA TYR A 294 5.57 20.32 -21.14
C TYR A 294 4.91 20.98 -22.36
N LYS A 295 5.35 22.19 -22.71
CA LYS A 295 4.80 22.92 -23.86
C LYS A 295 5.04 22.24 -25.20
N LEU A 296 6.21 21.60 -25.35
CA LEU A 296 6.59 20.99 -26.63
C LEU A 296 6.00 19.58 -26.82
N TYR A 297 5.93 18.79 -25.76
CA TYR A 297 5.65 17.34 -25.89
C TYR A 297 4.39 16.87 -25.17
N VAL A 298 3.96 17.54 -24.09
CA VAL A 298 2.86 17.07 -23.27
C VAL A 298 1.56 17.80 -23.59
N LEU A 299 1.61 19.13 -23.57
CA LEU A 299 0.44 19.97 -23.83
C LEU A 299 -0.21 19.76 -25.20
N PRO A 300 0.54 19.62 -26.33
CA PRO A 300 -0.07 19.41 -27.64
C PRO A 300 -0.87 18.09 -27.74
N ASN A 301 -0.54 17.12 -26.92
CA ASN A 301 -1.24 15.83 -26.82
C ASN A 301 -2.41 15.84 -25.82
N GLY A 302 -2.73 16.98 -25.21
CA GLY A 302 -3.84 17.12 -24.26
C GLY A 302 -3.59 16.48 -22.89
N PHE A 303 -2.35 16.08 -22.57
CA PHE A 303 -2.01 15.45 -21.30
C PHE A 303 -1.74 16.49 -20.20
N LYS A 304 -1.97 16.07 -18.95
CA LYS A 304 -1.63 16.82 -17.76
C LYS A 304 -0.22 16.42 -17.29
N ALA A 305 0.40 17.28 -16.47
CA ALA A 305 1.65 16.97 -15.81
C ALA A 305 1.48 17.06 -14.29
N GLN A 306 2.27 16.26 -13.57
CA GLN A 306 2.38 16.31 -12.13
C GLN A 306 3.85 16.44 -11.76
N ILE A 307 4.18 17.46 -10.96
CA ILE A 307 5.54 17.68 -10.45
C ILE A 307 5.61 17.07 -9.06
N VAL A 308 6.55 16.13 -8.86
CA VAL A 308 6.83 15.53 -7.57
C VAL A 308 8.13 16.12 -7.03
N CYS A 309 8.05 16.83 -5.91
CA CYS A 309 9.18 17.49 -5.27
C CYS A 309 9.73 16.67 -4.09
N SER A 310 10.93 16.99 -3.64
CA SER A 310 11.58 16.32 -2.51
C SER A 310 10.83 16.48 -1.19
N ASP A 311 10.19 17.61 -0.98
CA ASP A 311 9.41 17.93 0.22
C ASP A 311 8.42 19.09 0.00
N ARG A 312 7.68 19.43 1.07
CA ARG A 312 6.65 20.48 1.04
C ARG A 312 7.22 21.88 0.75
N GLU A 313 8.43 22.18 1.23
CA GLU A 313 9.09 23.47 0.99
C GLU A 313 9.45 23.63 -0.48
N ALA A 314 10.02 22.59 -1.09
CA ALA A 314 10.29 22.56 -2.52
C ALA A 314 8.99 22.68 -3.32
N THR A 315 7.92 21.97 -2.95
CA THR A 315 6.61 22.08 -3.62
C THR A 315 6.05 23.49 -3.61
N ALA A 316 6.24 24.24 -2.52
CA ALA A 316 5.78 25.63 -2.43
C ALA A 316 6.60 26.60 -3.28
N LYS A 317 7.86 26.26 -3.59
CA LYS A 317 8.76 27.06 -4.44
C LYS A 317 8.56 26.78 -5.93
N TYR A 318 8.21 25.54 -6.33
CA TYR A 318 7.88 25.15 -7.71
C TYR A 318 6.53 25.68 -8.16
#